data_c3a4499cedc72ab21c17cc22646877bb
#
_entry.id   c3a4499cedc72ab21c17cc22646877bb
#
_cell.length_a   1.000
_cell.length_b   1.000
_cell.length_c   1.000
_cell.angle_alpha   90.00
_cell.angle_beta   90.00
_cell.angle_gamma   90.00
#
_symmetry.space_group_name_H-M   'P 1'
#
loop_
_entity.id
_entity.type
_entity.pdbx_description
1 polymer ?
#
loop_
_entity_poly.entity_id
_entity_poly.type
_entity_poly.pdbx_seq_one_letter_code
_entity_poly.pdbx_strand_id
1 'polypeptide(L)'
;MASIGRLAGKVAIITGGASGIGRATALAYTKEGAKIVCADIRETTRYTGSDEENGTTVEQVTALGGQAIFIQVDVTKAESVESLVQSAVKEFGRLDIMVNNAGVSLEAKNFRPVWEIETDIWQGTQDVNSTGVFFGTKYAVQQMLKQDPHPGGDRGWIINTSSILGYVAAEHTAAYCASKGAVLNFTRAAAIDCAPHRIHVNGLAPGYTQSSMTGPLWADPVAKAKLVEKHPFRGLGQPEDLAKAAVFLASEDAQWVTGHTLPVEGGYLSR
;
A
#
# COMPACT_ATOMS: atom_id res chain seq x y z
N MET A 1 24.26 19.67 -10.77
CA MET A 1 22.85 19.55 -11.16
C MET A 1 22.17 18.73 -10.06
N ALA A 2 21.07 19.22 -9.48
CA ALA A 2 20.28 18.39 -8.59
C ALA A 2 19.82 17.16 -9.38
N SER A 3 19.94 15.95 -8.80
CA SER A 3 19.44 14.74 -9.45
C SER A 3 17.93 14.87 -9.64
N ILE A 4 17.45 14.61 -10.84
CA ILE A 4 16.01 14.49 -11.09
C ILE A 4 15.53 13.29 -10.28
N GLY A 5 14.51 13.47 -9.45
CA GLY A 5 13.98 12.38 -8.62
C GLY A 5 13.49 11.21 -9.48
N ARG A 6 13.58 9.98 -8.96
CA ARG A 6 13.24 8.72 -9.66
C ARG A 6 11.78 8.64 -10.13
N LEU A 7 10.90 9.44 -9.53
CA LEU A 7 9.47 9.50 -9.86
C LEU A 7 9.06 10.87 -10.40
N ALA A 8 10.04 11.64 -10.92
CA ALA A 8 9.81 13.01 -11.38
C ALA A 8 8.65 13.09 -12.39
N GLY A 9 7.65 13.92 -12.07
CA GLY A 9 6.49 14.18 -12.91
C GLY A 9 5.43 13.07 -12.93
N LYS A 10 5.66 11.91 -12.32
CA LYS A 10 4.66 10.83 -12.20
C LYS A 10 3.54 11.24 -11.25
N VAL A 11 2.33 10.76 -11.55
CA VAL A 11 1.14 10.92 -10.71
C VAL A 11 0.85 9.62 -9.97
N ALA A 12 0.80 9.65 -8.66
CA ALA A 12 0.59 8.47 -7.82
C ALA A 12 -0.67 8.58 -6.98
N ILE A 13 -1.56 7.60 -7.09
CA ILE A 13 -2.65 7.37 -6.12
C ILE A 13 -2.14 6.42 -5.05
N ILE A 14 -2.38 6.76 -3.77
CA ILE A 14 -2.03 5.93 -2.63
C ILE A 14 -3.27 5.76 -1.76
N THR A 15 -3.85 4.54 -1.75
CA THR A 15 -4.98 4.22 -0.88
C THR A 15 -4.49 3.93 0.54
N GLY A 16 -5.29 4.31 1.56
CA GLY A 16 -4.81 4.28 2.95
C GLY A 16 -3.71 5.33 3.18
N GLY A 17 -3.72 6.42 2.41
CA GLY A 17 -2.67 7.44 2.37
C GLY A 17 -2.66 8.39 3.57
N ALA A 18 -3.68 8.37 4.42
CA ALA A 18 -3.78 9.29 5.55
C ALA A 18 -2.85 8.94 6.72
N SER A 19 -2.30 7.73 6.79
CA SER A 19 -1.47 7.29 7.92
C SER A 19 -0.47 6.17 7.57
N GLY A 20 0.42 5.84 8.50
CA GLY A 20 1.29 4.67 8.48
C GLY A 20 2.11 4.52 7.19
N ILE A 21 2.11 3.32 6.62
CA ILE A 21 2.89 2.99 5.40
C ILE A 21 2.44 3.85 4.21
N GLY A 22 1.12 4.10 4.06
CA GLY A 22 0.60 4.94 2.97
C GLY A 22 1.11 6.37 3.03
N ARG A 23 1.08 7.00 4.21
CA ARG A 23 1.64 8.35 4.44
C ARG A 23 3.13 8.37 4.16
N ALA A 24 3.89 7.44 4.73
CA ALA A 24 5.34 7.36 4.50
C ALA A 24 5.68 7.19 3.01
N THR A 25 4.88 6.40 2.28
CA THR A 25 5.01 6.23 0.83
C THR A 25 4.74 7.55 0.09
N ALA A 26 3.68 8.28 0.47
CA ALA A 26 3.37 9.58 -0.12
C ALA A 26 4.54 10.58 0.04
N LEU A 27 5.09 10.66 1.24
CA LEU A 27 6.22 11.55 1.54
C LEU A 27 7.50 11.13 0.80
N ALA A 28 7.77 9.82 0.70
CA ALA A 28 8.91 9.31 -0.05
C ALA A 28 8.78 9.59 -1.56
N TYR A 29 7.58 9.38 -2.13
CA TYR A 29 7.29 9.67 -3.53
C TYR A 29 7.41 11.16 -3.84
N THR A 30 6.96 12.01 -2.92
CA THR A 30 7.14 13.47 -3.02
C THR A 30 8.61 13.87 -3.14
N LYS A 31 9.47 13.29 -2.29
CA LYS A 31 10.92 13.54 -2.34
C LYS A 31 11.56 13.08 -3.66
N GLU A 32 10.95 12.14 -4.34
CA GLU A 32 11.35 11.65 -5.66
C GLU A 32 10.63 12.37 -6.83
N GLY A 33 9.87 13.43 -6.53
CA GLY A 33 9.25 14.31 -7.53
C GLY A 33 7.90 13.89 -8.07
N ALA A 34 7.21 12.94 -7.43
CA ALA A 34 5.84 12.57 -7.82
C ALA A 34 4.80 13.58 -7.31
N LYS A 35 3.68 13.67 -8.02
CA LYS A 35 2.43 14.30 -7.60
C LYS A 35 1.56 13.27 -6.90
N ILE A 36 0.94 13.62 -5.77
CA ILE A 36 0.29 12.67 -4.89
C ILE A 36 -1.22 12.86 -4.86
N VAL A 37 -1.96 11.78 -5.01
CA VAL A 37 -3.36 11.68 -4.64
C VAL A 37 -3.42 10.82 -3.38
N CYS A 38 -3.59 11.47 -2.23
CA CYS A 38 -3.82 10.82 -0.95
C CYS A 38 -5.28 10.37 -0.89
N ALA A 39 -5.52 9.07 -0.93
CA ALA A 39 -6.86 8.49 -0.97
C ALA A 39 -7.11 7.68 0.31
N ASP A 40 -8.16 8.04 1.05
CA ASP A 40 -8.52 7.36 2.29
C ASP A 40 -10.01 7.56 2.59
N ILE A 41 -10.57 6.82 3.55
CA ILE A 41 -11.94 7.03 4.01
C ILE A 41 -12.09 8.34 4.79
N ARG A 42 -10.99 8.90 5.28
CA ARG A 42 -10.89 10.21 5.94
C ARG A 42 -9.50 10.82 5.74
N GLU A 43 -9.40 12.12 5.78
CA GLU A 43 -8.13 12.83 5.58
C GLU A 43 -7.19 12.75 6.79
N THR A 44 -7.76 12.70 7.99
CA THR A 44 -7.00 12.59 9.25
C THR A 44 -6.80 11.14 9.65
N THR A 45 -5.71 10.85 10.36
CA THR A 45 -5.44 9.52 10.92
C THR A 45 -6.54 9.08 11.90
N ARG A 46 -6.73 7.77 12.04
CA ARG A 46 -7.70 7.18 12.99
C ARG A 46 -7.19 7.10 14.43
N TYR A 47 -5.90 7.25 14.62
CA TYR A 47 -5.23 6.90 15.86
C TYR A 47 -4.45 8.09 16.37
N THR A 48 -4.63 8.38 17.67
CA THR A 48 -3.87 9.38 18.41
C THR A 48 -2.43 8.91 18.60
N GLY A 49 -1.47 9.78 18.33
CA GLY A 49 -0.05 9.48 18.47
C GLY A 49 0.79 10.45 17.64
N SER A 50 2.06 10.15 17.46
CA SER A 50 3.03 11.01 16.74
C SER A 50 2.62 11.41 15.33
N ASP A 51 1.72 10.66 14.68
CA ASP A 51 1.23 10.96 13.34
C ASP A 51 0.23 12.12 13.31
N GLU A 52 -0.50 12.40 14.42
CA GLU A 52 -1.48 13.50 14.48
C GLU A 52 -0.83 14.86 14.68
N GLU A 53 0.31 14.90 15.39
CA GLU A 53 1.02 16.13 15.71
C GLU A 53 1.58 16.84 14.47
N ASN A 54 1.69 16.13 13.34
CA ASN A 54 2.32 16.61 12.11
C ASN A 54 1.33 17.02 11.00
N GLY A 55 0.03 17.11 11.27
CA GLY A 55 -1.00 17.48 10.29
C GLY A 55 -1.37 16.35 9.30
N THR A 56 -2.12 16.70 8.24
CA THR A 56 -2.53 15.77 7.19
C THR A 56 -1.36 15.38 6.28
N THR A 57 -1.49 14.28 5.55
CA THR A 57 -0.49 13.88 4.54
C THR A 57 -0.34 14.94 3.46
N VAL A 58 -1.44 15.61 3.05
CA VAL A 58 -1.41 16.67 2.05
C VAL A 58 -0.60 17.88 2.55
N GLU A 59 -0.83 18.30 3.80
CA GLU A 59 -0.04 19.39 4.41
C GLU A 59 1.44 19.06 4.47
N GLN A 60 1.81 17.83 4.86
CA GLN A 60 3.21 17.40 4.90
C GLN A 60 3.86 17.34 3.51
N VAL A 61 3.15 16.85 2.49
CA VAL A 61 3.61 16.87 1.09
C VAL A 61 3.84 18.31 0.62
N THR A 62 2.90 19.20 0.92
CA THR A 62 3.00 20.62 0.57
C THR A 62 4.17 21.31 1.28
N ALA A 63 4.41 20.99 2.54
CA ALA A 63 5.56 21.50 3.30
C ALA A 63 6.91 21.04 2.72
N LEU A 64 6.94 19.89 2.05
CA LEU A 64 8.10 19.40 1.29
C LEU A 64 8.25 20.05 -0.10
N GLY A 65 7.35 20.97 -0.48
CA GLY A 65 7.32 21.60 -1.80
C GLY A 65 6.70 20.74 -2.89
N GLY A 66 6.03 19.63 -2.53
CA GLY A 66 5.32 18.76 -3.45
C GLY A 66 3.90 19.21 -3.77
N GLN A 67 3.23 18.49 -4.67
CA GLN A 67 1.83 18.70 -5.03
C GLN A 67 1.01 17.50 -4.54
N ALA A 68 -0.05 17.75 -3.77
CA ALA A 68 -0.95 16.71 -3.33
C ALA A 68 -2.39 17.19 -3.23
N ILE A 69 -3.31 16.25 -3.45
CA ILE A 69 -4.73 16.42 -3.10
C ILE A 69 -5.19 15.25 -2.25
N PHE A 70 -6.23 15.48 -1.46
CA PHE A 70 -6.96 14.42 -0.77
C PHE A 70 -8.24 14.09 -1.52
N ILE A 71 -8.53 12.79 -1.69
CA ILE A 71 -9.81 12.31 -2.21
C ILE A 71 -10.36 11.26 -1.25
N GLN A 72 -11.55 11.50 -0.76
CA GLN A 72 -12.25 10.50 0.06
C GLN A 72 -12.65 9.31 -0.80
N VAL A 73 -12.31 8.09 -0.34
CA VAL A 73 -12.60 6.84 -1.05
C VAL A 73 -12.98 5.73 -0.08
N ASP A 74 -14.00 4.98 -0.41
CA ASP A 74 -14.28 3.65 0.15
C ASP A 74 -13.81 2.60 -0.87
N VAL A 75 -12.69 1.95 -0.59
CA VAL A 75 -12.09 0.95 -1.49
C VAL A 75 -12.97 -0.31 -1.67
N THR A 76 -13.97 -0.51 -0.82
CA THR A 76 -14.92 -1.63 -0.95
C THR A 76 -15.99 -1.39 -2.02
N LYS A 77 -16.06 -0.17 -2.58
CA LYS A 77 -17.05 0.24 -3.57
C LYS A 77 -16.39 0.51 -4.91
N ALA A 78 -16.77 -0.27 -5.92
CA ALA A 78 -16.22 -0.18 -7.27
C ALA A 78 -16.31 1.24 -7.86
N GLU A 79 -17.49 1.85 -7.74
CA GLU A 79 -17.78 3.21 -8.23
C GLU A 79 -16.97 4.30 -7.50
N SER A 80 -16.67 4.10 -6.21
CA SER A 80 -15.84 5.03 -5.44
C SER A 80 -14.39 5.00 -5.93
N VAL A 81 -13.85 3.81 -6.23
CA VAL A 81 -12.49 3.66 -6.75
C VAL A 81 -12.39 4.14 -8.21
N GLU A 82 -13.42 3.90 -9.02
CA GLU A 82 -13.46 4.44 -10.39
C GLU A 82 -13.45 5.97 -10.39
N SER A 83 -14.28 6.60 -9.54
CA SER A 83 -14.34 8.04 -9.35
C SER A 83 -13.03 8.62 -8.84
N LEU A 84 -12.31 7.91 -7.94
CA LEU A 84 -10.98 8.28 -7.46
C LEU A 84 -10.00 8.41 -8.63
N VAL A 85 -9.93 7.40 -9.51
CA VAL A 85 -9.04 7.41 -10.67
C VAL A 85 -9.39 8.54 -11.63
N GLN A 86 -10.68 8.75 -11.92
CA GLN A 86 -11.15 9.84 -12.79
C GLN A 86 -10.78 11.21 -12.21
N SER A 87 -10.93 11.40 -10.90
CA SER A 87 -10.61 12.65 -10.21
C SER A 87 -9.10 12.93 -10.22
N ALA A 88 -8.26 11.91 -10.04
CA ALA A 88 -6.82 12.03 -10.14
C ALA A 88 -6.38 12.49 -11.55
N VAL A 89 -6.98 11.88 -12.59
CA VAL A 89 -6.69 12.25 -13.98
C VAL A 89 -7.22 13.65 -14.31
N LYS A 90 -8.38 14.03 -13.81
CA LYS A 90 -8.92 15.40 -13.97
C LYS A 90 -7.99 16.45 -13.38
N GLU A 91 -7.38 16.17 -12.23
CA GLU A 91 -6.50 17.12 -11.53
C GLU A 91 -5.10 17.18 -12.16
N PHE A 92 -4.49 16.02 -12.43
CA PHE A 92 -3.08 15.95 -12.81
C PHE A 92 -2.83 15.51 -14.26
N GLY A 93 -3.88 15.19 -15.01
CA GLY A 93 -3.82 14.87 -16.44
C GLY A 93 -3.54 13.40 -16.75
N ARG A 94 -3.03 12.60 -15.80
CA ARG A 94 -2.67 11.19 -15.98
C ARG A 94 -2.65 10.43 -14.66
N LEU A 95 -2.47 9.12 -14.76
CA LEU A 95 -2.19 8.23 -13.63
C LEU A 95 -1.03 7.31 -14.00
N ASP A 96 0.04 7.33 -13.23
CA ASP A 96 1.25 6.53 -13.49
C ASP A 96 1.45 5.43 -12.46
N ILE A 97 1.11 5.70 -11.20
CA ILE A 97 1.36 4.77 -10.11
C ILE A 97 0.07 4.59 -9.31
N MET A 98 -0.30 3.32 -9.08
CA MET A 98 -1.37 2.95 -8.15
C MET A 98 -0.79 2.12 -7.00
N VAL A 99 -0.85 2.66 -5.78
CA VAL A 99 -0.46 1.94 -4.56
C VAL A 99 -1.73 1.50 -3.82
N ASN A 100 -2.07 0.23 -3.94
CA ASN A 100 -3.17 -0.41 -3.24
C ASN A 100 -2.68 -0.78 -1.82
N ASN A 101 -2.72 0.19 -0.90
CA ASN A 101 -2.20 0.03 0.44
C ASN A 101 -3.29 0.02 1.53
N ALA A 102 -4.49 0.52 1.25
CA ALA A 102 -5.60 0.44 2.20
C ALA A 102 -5.80 -0.98 2.71
N GLY A 103 -5.92 -1.13 4.02
CA GLY A 103 -6.07 -2.46 4.63
C GLY A 103 -6.56 -2.37 6.07
N VAL A 104 -7.12 -3.47 6.54
CA VAL A 104 -7.64 -3.65 7.90
C VAL A 104 -7.24 -5.02 8.44
N SER A 105 -7.20 -5.13 9.77
CA SER A 105 -7.14 -6.38 10.51
C SER A 105 -8.29 -6.37 11.52
N LEU A 106 -9.49 -6.73 11.07
CA LEU A 106 -10.70 -6.63 11.91
C LEU A 106 -10.66 -7.62 13.07
N GLU A 107 -10.02 -8.77 12.88
CA GLU A 107 -9.80 -9.80 13.90
C GLU A 107 -8.94 -9.28 15.07
N ALA A 108 -8.09 -8.28 14.86
CA ALA A 108 -7.21 -7.74 15.89
C ALA A 108 -7.96 -7.10 17.07
N LYS A 109 -9.25 -6.79 16.91
CA LYS A 109 -10.10 -6.28 18.00
C LYS A 109 -10.51 -7.37 18.98
N ASN A 110 -10.60 -8.63 18.51
CA ASN A 110 -11.02 -9.78 19.29
C ASN A 110 -10.53 -11.06 18.59
N PHE A 111 -9.32 -11.47 18.87
CA PHE A 111 -8.72 -12.67 18.30
C PHE A 111 -9.50 -13.93 18.66
N ARG A 112 -9.91 -14.69 17.64
CA ARG A 112 -10.68 -15.93 17.80
C ARG A 112 -10.17 -17.03 16.87
N PRO A 113 -10.33 -18.30 17.27
CA PRO A 113 -10.04 -19.43 16.39
C PRO A 113 -10.99 -19.42 15.19
N VAL A 114 -10.58 -20.06 14.09
CA VAL A 114 -11.27 -19.98 12.78
C VAL A 114 -12.77 -20.36 12.85
N TRP A 115 -13.15 -21.28 13.73
CA TRP A 115 -14.54 -21.72 13.90
C TRP A 115 -15.42 -20.76 14.70
N GLU A 116 -14.85 -19.69 15.25
CA GLU A 116 -15.56 -18.65 16.00
C GLU A 116 -15.48 -17.27 15.30
N ILE A 117 -14.85 -17.19 14.12
CA ILE A 117 -14.79 -15.92 13.37
C ILE A 117 -16.18 -15.58 12.85
N GLU A 118 -16.68 -14.40 13.19
CA GLU A 118 -17.94 -13.88 12.69
C GLU A 118 -17.85 -13.60 11.17
N THR A 119 -18.94 -13.94 10.45
CA THR A 119 -18.96 -13.83 8.98
C THR A 119 -18.72 -12.41 8.47
N ASP A 120 -19.20 -11.41 9.20
CA ASP A 120 -19.01 -10.01 8.86
C ASP A 120 -17.54 -9.55 9.05
N ILE A 121 -16.83 -10.07 10.04
CA ILE A 121 -15.38 -9.88 10.23
C ILE A 121 -14.61 -10.44 9.04
N TRP A 122 -14.96 -11.68 8.63
CA TRP A 122 -14.38 -12.29 7.44
C TRP A 122 -14.65 -11.44 6.20
N GLN A 123 -15.95 -11.16 5.92
CA GLN A 123 -16.34 -10.44 4.71
C GLN A 123 -15.74 -9.05 4.66
N GLY A 124 -15.83 -8.27 5.75
CA GLY A 124 -15.26 -6.92 5.79
C GLY A 124 -13.74 -6.91 5.60
N THR A 125 -13.03 -7.95 6.09
CA THR A 125 -11.58 -8.09 5.84
C THR A 125 -11.30 -8.39 4.37
N GLN A 126 -12.06 -9.28 3.71
CA GLN A 126 -11.91 -9.56 2.28
C GLN A 126 -12.25 -8.34 1.43
N ASP A 127 -13.35 -7.64 1.75
CA ASP A 127 -13.82 -6.49 0.98
C ASP A 127 -12.76 -5.37 0.92
N VAL A 128 -12.11 -5.07 2.03
CA VAL A 128 -11.06 -4.04 2.04
C VAL A 128 -9.75 -4.57 1.45
N ASN A 129 -9.25 -5.71 1.97
CA ASN A 129 -7.88 -6.15 1.70
C ASN A 129 -7.69 -6.84 0.35
N SER A 130 -8.73 -7.47 -0.18
CA SER A 130 -8.67 -8.23 -1.45
C SER A 130 -9.47 -7.56 -2.55
N THR A 131 -10.76 -7.30 -2.33
CA THR A 131 -11.65 -6.70 -3.32
C THR A 131 -11.22 -5.26 -3.63
N GLY A 132 -10.82 -4.49 -2.61
CA GLY A 132 -10.30 -3.14 -2.80
C GLY A 132 -9.03 -3.09 -3.65
N VAL A 133 -8.11 -4.05 -3.47
CA VAL A 133 -6.90 -4.20 -4.31
C VAL A 133 -7.27 -4.55 -5.76
N PHE A 134 -8.25 -5.42 -5.95
CA PHE A 134 -8.77 -5.74 -7.29
C PHE A 134 -9.34 -4.49 -7.97
N PHE A 135 -10.20 -3.71 -7.31
CA PHE A 135 -10.78 -2.50 -7.89
C PHE A 135 -9.72 -1.46 -8.23
N GLY A 136 -8.77 -1.21 -7.31
CA GLY A 136 -7.67 -0.27 -7.56
C GLY A 136 -6.84 -0.68 -8.76
N THR A 137 -6.44 -1.94 -8.86
CA THR A 137 -5.72 -2.48 -10.01
C THR A 137 -6.52 -2.35 -11.29
N LYS A 138 -7.79 -2.78 -11.29
CA LYS A 138 -8.67 -2.75 -12.46
C LYS A 138 -8.79 -1.35 -13.05
N TYR A 139 -9.20 -0.38 -12.25
CA TYR A 139 -9.47 0.97 -12.76
C TYR A 139 -8.18 1.73 -13.09
N ALA A 140 -7.08 1.49 -12.36
CA ALA A 140 -5.78 2.05 -12.73
C ALA A 140 -5.28 1.52 -14.07
N VAL A 141 -5.33 0.20 -14.29
CA VAL A 141 -4.93 -0.41 -15.58
C VAL A 141 -5.81 0.10 -16.73
N GLN A 142 -7.14 0.17 -16.54
CA GLN A 142 -8.04 0.75 -17.55
C GLN A 142 -7.69 2.19 -17.93
N GLN A 143 -7.20 2.99 -16.98
CA GLN A 143 -6.75 4.35 -17.25
C GLN A 143 -5.38 4.35 -17.94
N MET A 144 -4.41 3.59 -17.45
CA MET A 144 -3.06 3.51 -18.00
C MET A 144 -3.05 3.05 -19.47
N LEU A 145 -3.98 2.18 -19.86
CA LEU A 145 -4.15 1.73 -21.25
C LEU A 145 -4.60 2.84 -22.21
N LYS A 146 -5.23 3.90 -21.71
CA LYS A 146 -5.70 5.05 -22.50
C LYS A 146 -4.62 6.13 -22.65
N GLN A 147 -3.50 6.00 -21.96
CA GLN A 147 -2.44 7.01 -21.88
C GLN A 147 -1.27 6.64 -22.81
N ASP A 148 -0.54 7.66 -23.28
CA ASP A 148 0.74 7.44 -23.93
C ASP A 148 1.75 6.87 -22.92
N PRO A 149 2.60 5.93 -23.36
CA PRO A 149 3.66 5.38 -22.50
C PRO A 149 4.70 6.46 -22.17
N HIS A 150 5.43 6.24 -21.09
CA HIS A 150 6.63 7.02 -20.78
C HIS A 150 7.72 6.82 -21.84
N PRO A 151 8.75 7.69 -21.92
CA PRO A 151 9.83 7.57 -22.89
C PRO A 151 10.53 6.19 -22.90
N GLY A 152 10.60 5.51 -21.74
CA GLY A 152 11.11 4.14 -21.59
C GLY A 152 10.18 3.06 -22.15
N GLY A 153 8.96 3.42 -22.58
CA GLY A 153 7.95 2.51 -23.11
C GLY A 153 6.98 1.95 -22.07
N ASP A 154 7.24 2.14 -20.77
CA ASP A 154 6.34 1.68 -19.70
C ASP A 154 5.13 2.59 -19.57
N ARG A 155 3.97 2.01 -19.25
CA ARG A 155 2.69 2.75 -19.13
C ARG A 155 2.32 3.05 -17.68
N GLY A 156 2.81 2.27 -16.73
CA GLY A 156 2.48 2.47 -15.34
C GLY A 156 2.96 1.37 -14.41
N TRP A 157 2.74 1.61 -13.12
CA TRP A 157 3.20 0.77 -12.02
C TRP A 157 2.09 0.56 -11.00
N ILE A 158 1.75 -0.70 -10.74
CA ILE A 158 0.80 -1.10 -9.69
C ILE A 158 1.60 -1.72 -8.55
N ILE A 159 1.35 -1.28 -7.31
CA ILE A 159 1.99 -1.81 -6.11
C ILE A 159 0.90 -2.24 -5.13
N ASN A 160 0.80 -3.54 -4.89
CA ASN A 160 -0.20 -4.16 -4.03
C ASN A 160 0.40 -4.50 -2.66
N THR A 161 -0.17 -3.98 -1.58
CA THR A 161 0.32 -4.26 -0.23
C THR A 161 -0.29 -5.56 0.30
N SER A 162 0.52 -6.64 0.25
CA SER A 162 0.23 -7.91 0.92
C SER A 162 0.70 -7.86 2.38
N SER A 163 1.32 -8.92 2.87
CA SER A 163 1.91 -9.08 4.20
C SER A 163 2.80 -10.31 4.22
N ILE A 164 3.72 -10.42 5.19
CA ILE A 164 4.33 -11.71 5.55
C ILE A 164 3.27 -12.77 5.85
N LEU A 165 2.11 -12.35 6.41
CA LEU A 165 0.99 -13.25 6.70
C LEU A 165 0.19 -13.67 5.44
N GLY A 166 0.62 -13.28 4.25
CA GLY A 166 0.22 -13.89 3.00
C GLY A 166 1.09 -15.10 2.62
N TYR A 167 2.33 -15.19 3.15
CA TYR A 167 3.24 -16.31 2.93
C TYR A 167 3.16 -17.36 4.05
N VAL A 168 2.96 -16.92 5.27
CA VAL A 168 2.85 -17.75 6.48
C VAL A 168 1.61 -17.35 7.26
N ALA A 169 1.29 -18.06 8.33
CA ALA A 169 0.14 -17.79 9.16
C ALA A 169 0.54 -17.38 10.59
N ALA A 170 -0.37 -16.68 11.25
CA ALA A 170 -0.34 -16.48 12.69
C ALA A 170 -1.68 -16.94 13.30
N GLU A 171 -1.63 -17.33 14.57
CA GLU A 171 -2.83 -17.77 15.30
C GLU A 171 -3.90 -16.67 15.29
N HIS A 172 -5.15 -17.08 15.12
CA HIS A 172 -6.32 -16.20 15.19
C HIS A 172 -6.38 -15.06 14.17
N THR A 173 -5.72 -15.24 13.00
CA THR A 173 -5.68 -14.26 11.91
C THR A 173 -6.11 -14.85 10.57
N ALA A 174 -7.05 -15.80 10.56
CA ALA A 174 -7.40 -16.56 9.35
C ALA A 174 -7.97 -15.67 8.23
N ALA A 175 -8.84 -14.70 8.55
CA ALA A 175 -9.42 -13.81 7.54
C ALA A 175 -8.35 -12.88 6.95
N TYR A 176 -7.45 -12.35 7.79
CA TYR A 176 -6.35 -11.51 7.35
C TYR A 176 -5.35 -12.30 6.48
N CYS A 177 -4.90 -13.47 6.96
CA CYS A 177 -3.99 -14.34 6.19
C CYS A 177 -4.56 -14.70 4.83
N ALA A 178 -5.83 -15.11 4.77
CA ALA A 178 -6.52 -15.42 3.52
C ALA A 178 -6.55 -14.23 2.57
N SER A 179 -6.90 -13.04 3.07
CA SER A 179 -6.94 -11.82 2.27
C SER A 179 -5.56 -11.43 1.70
N LYS A 180 -4.51 -11.56 2.50
CA LYS A 180 -3.15 -11.21 2.07
C LYS A 180 -2.52 -12.28 1.17
N GLY A 181 -2.88 -13.55 1.35
CA GLY A 181 -2.57 -14.64 0.41
C GLY A 181 -3.25 -14.45 -0.96
N ALA A 182 -4.51 -13.99 -0.96
CA ALA A 182 -5.21 -13.64 -2.20
C ALA A 182 -4.48 -12.52 -2.97
N VAL A 183 -4.01 -11.47 -2.29
CA VAL A 183 -3.24 -10.37 -2.91
C VAL A 183 -1.93 -10.88 -3.53
N LEU A 184 -1.21 -11.81 -2.88
CA LEU A 184 0.01 -12.40 -3.43
C LEU A 184 -0.25 -13.04 -4.80
N ASN A 185 -1.25 -13.91 -4.89
CA ASN A 185 -1.50 -14.64 -6.12
C ASN A 185 -2.19 -13.76 -7.19
N PHE A 186 -3.07 -12.85 -6.76
CA PHE A 186 -3.66 -11.85 -7.64
C PHE A 186 -2.61 -10.98 -8.32
N THR A 187 -1.58 -10.53 -7.57
CA THR A 187 -0.46 -9.74 -8.12
C THR A 187 0.25 -10.47 -9.26
N ARG A 188 0.47 -11.79 -9.13
CA ARG A 188 1.09 -12.62 -10.18
C ARG A 188 0.21 -12.71 -11.41
N ALA A 189 -1.09 -13.00 -11.23
CA ALA A 189 -2.03 -13.11 -12.35
C ALA A 189 -2.17 -11.78 -13.10
N ALA A 190 -2.40 -10.68 -12.36
CA ALA A 190 -2.51 -9.35 -12.96
C ALA A 190 -1.24 -8.91 -13.68
N ALA A 191 -0.07 -9.30 -13.19
CA ALA A 191 1.21 -9.00 -13.85
C ALA A 191 1.33 -9.67 -15.23
N ILE A 192 0.87 -10.92 -15.37
CA ILE A 192 0.86 -11.63 -16.66
C ILE A 192 -0.09 -10.95 -17.64
N ASP A 193 -1.29 -10.58 -17.18
CA ASP A 193 -2.28 -9.88 -18.03
C ASP A 193 -1.78 -8.49 -18.48
N CYS A 194 -1.03 -7.79 -17.62
CA CYS A 194 -0.56 -6.43 -17.85
C CYS A 194 0.77 -6.36 -18.63
N ALA A 195 1.57 -7.43 -18.62
CA ALA A 195 2.91 -7.47 -19.22
C ALA A 195 2.94 -7.09 -20.72
N PRO A 196 2.01 -7.55 -21.59
CA PRO A 196 1.98 -7.15 -22.99
C PRO A 196 1.79 -5.65 -23.20
N HIS A 197 1.24 -4.96 -22.21
CA HIS A 197 0.97 -3.53 -22.21
C HIS A 197 2.03 -2.71 -21.50
N ARG A 198 3.10 -3.34 -21.03
CA ARG A 198 4.19 -2.70 -20.29
C ARG A 198 3.69 -1.93 -19.05
N ILE A 199 2.78 -2.55 -18.30
CA ILE A 199 2.33 -2.12 -16.99
C ILE A 199 2.90 -3.11 -15.96
N HIS A 200 3.70 -2.59 -15.05
CA HIS A 200 4.28 -3.37 -13.95
C HIS A 200 3.23 -3.61 -12.87
N VAL A 201 3.10 -4.83 -12.41
CA VAL A 201 2.25 -5.17 -11.25
C VAL A 201 3.11 -5.95 -10.26
N ASN A 202 3.44 -5.30 -9.15
CA ASN A 202 4.25 -5.87 -8.10
C ASN A 202 3.56 -5.71 -6.74
N GLY A 203 4.11 -6.36 -5.72
CA GLY A 203 3.60 -6.25 -4.36
C GLY A 203 4.69 -5.93 -3.35
N LEU A 204 4.26 -5.48 -2.19
CA LEU A 204 5.05 -5.41 -0.96
C LEU A 204 4.46 -6.37 0.07
N ALA A 205 5.30 -7.08 0.80
CA ALA A 205 4.89 -7.89 1.94
C ALA A 205 5.58 -7.37 3.21
N PRO A 206 4.94 -6.42 3.91
CA PRO A 206 5.46 -5.90 5.16
C PRO A 206 5.55 -6.97 6.23
N GLY A 207 6.64 -6.93 7.04
CA GLY A 207 6.68 -7.51 8.37
C GLY A 207 5.89 -6.67 9.36
N TYR A 208 6.00 -7.01 10.65
CA TYR A 208 5.39 -6.18 11.69
C TYR A 208 6.07 -4.81 11.72
N THR A 209 5.32 -3.82 11.29
CA THR A 209 5.76 -2.43 11.09
C THR A 209 5.06 -1.54 12.11
N GLN A 210 5.79 -0.60 12.70
CA GLN A 210 5.21 0.37 13.63
C GLN A 210 4.26 1.30 12.87
N SER A 211 2.97 1.12 13.09
CA SER A 211 1.90 1.91 12.49
C SER A 211 0.70 1.97 13.41
N SER A 212 -0.26 2.81 13.06
CA SER A 212 -1.53 2.89 13.79
C SER A 212 -2.30 1.56 13.83
N MET A 213 -2.22 0.74 12.79
CA MET A 213 -2.86 -0.59 12.75
C MET A 213 -2.25 -1.55 13.78
N THR A 214 -0.96 -1.46 14.02
CA THR A 214 -0.20 -2.34 14.93
C THR A 214 -0.03 -1.75 16.33
N GLY A 215 -0.48 -0.50 16.55
CA GLY A 215 -0.40 0.20 17.83
C GLY A 215 -0.80 -0.63 19.05
N PRO A 216 -1.96 -1.31 19.04
CA PRO A 216 -2.37 -2.16 20.15
C PRO A 216 -1.40 -3.29 20.52
N LEU A 217 -0.64 -3.81 19.54
CA LEU A 217 0.37 -4.85 19.77
C LEU A 217 1.61 -4.34 20.49
N TRP A 218 1.83 -3.02 20.47
CA TRP A 218 2.97 -2.39 21.14
C TRP A 218 2.68 -1.98 22.58
N ALA A 219 1.41 -1.97 22.96
CA ALA A 219 0.97 -1.62 24.33
C ALA A 219 1.38 -2.69 25.36
N ASP A 220 1.51 -3.95 24.95
CA ASP A 220 2.02 -5.03 25.79
C ASP A 220 3.52 -5.26 25.53
N PRO A 221 4.42 -4.96 26.51
CA PRO A 221 5.85 -5.15 26.36
C PRO A 221 6.26 -6.60 26.08
N VAL A 222 5.52 -7.58 26.62
CA VAL A 222 5.82 -9.02 26.41
C VAL A 222 5.49 -9.44 24.99
N ALA A 223 4.32 -9.05 24.48
CA ALA A 223 3.93 -9.30 23.10
C ALA A 223 4.90 -8.61 22.12
N LYS A 224 5.26 -7.36 22.41
CA LYS A 224 6.24 -6.60 21.62
C LYS A 224 7.59 -7.32 21.57
N ALA A 225 8.12 -7.78 22.70
CA ALA A 225 9.41 -8.47 22.76
C ALA A 225 9.43 -9.75 21.90
N LYS A 226 8.34 -10.54 21.95
CA LYS A 226 8.18 -11.74 21.09
C LYS A 226 8.17 -11.40 19.60
N LEU A 227 7.55 -10.28 19.22
CA LEU A 227 7.52 -9.85 17.82
C LEU A 227 8.90 -9.31 17.38
N VAL A 228 9.61 -8.58 18.25
CA VAL A 228 10.97 -8.11 17.98
C VAL A 228 11.91 -9.30 17.75
N GLU A 229 11.81 -10.35 18.57
CA GLU A 229 12.62 -11.57 18.44
C GLU A 229 12.42 -12.26 17.08
N LYS A 230 11.19 -12.22 16.54
CA LYS A 230 10.87 -12.78 15.23
C LYS A 230 11.45 -11.99 14.05
N HIS A 231 11.98 -10.80 14.27
CA HIS A 231 12.59 -9.93 13.26
C HIS A 231 14.07 -9.73 13.59
N PRO A 232 14.96 -10.64 13.17
CA PRO A 232 16.37 -10.64 13.58
C PRO A 232 17.12 -9.38 13.12
N PHE A 233 16.70 -8.74 12.04
CA PHE A 233 17.33 -7.53 11.54
C PHE A 233 16.63 -6.27 12.07
N ARG A 234 17.20 -5.62 13.08
CA ARG A 234 16.74 -4.37 13.71
C ARG A 234 15.39 -4.45 14.44
N GLY A 235 14.80 -5.63 14.61
CA GLY A 235 13.46 -5.76 15.17
C GLY A 235 12.38 -5.26 14.23
N LEU A 236 11.39 -4.53 14.78
CA LEU A 236 10.20 -4.08 14.03
C LEU A 236 10.54 -3.06 12.94
N GLY A 237 9.87 -3.17 11.78
CA GLY A 237 10.01 -2.23 10.69
C GLY A 237 9.41 -0.85 11.00
N GLN A 238 9.89 0.15 10.27
CA GLN A 238 9.30 1.49 10.23
C GLN A 238 8.55 1.69 8.91
N PRO A 239 7.51 2.52 8.84
CA PRO A 239 6.81 2.82 7.59
C PRO A 239 7.74 3.26 6.46
N GLU A 240 8.82 3.96 6.77
CA GLU A 240 9.84 4.43 5.83
C GLU A 240 10.63 3.29 5.18
N ASP A 241 10.76 2.14 5.84
CA ASP A 241 11.42 0.97 5.24
C ASP A 241 10.61 0.44 4.05
N LEU A 242 9.27 0.41 4.20
CA LEU A 242 8.34 0.02 3.15
C LEU A 242 8.27 1.07 2.03
N ALA A 243 8.26 2.35 2.40
CA ALA A 243 8.21 3.47 1.47
C ALA A 243 9.41 3.47 0.51
N LYS A 244 10.61 3.15 0.98
CA LYS A 244 11.82 3.03 0.14
C LYS A 244 11.70 1.91 -0.88
N ALA A 245 11.17 0.76 -0.46
CA ALA A 245 10.90 -0.36 -1.36
C ALA A 245 9.81 -0.02 -2.38
N ALA A 246 8.77 0.72 -1.97
CA ALA A 246 7.72 1.21 -2.87
C ALA A 246 8.30 2.17 -3.93
N VAL A 247 9.23 3.06 -3.57
CA VAL A 247 9.92 3.93 -4.54
C VAL A 247 10.68 3.09 -5.57
N PHE A 248 11.44 2.08 -5.14
CA PHE A 248 12.15 1.17 -6.06
C PHE A 248 11.17 0.53 -7.05
N LEU A 249 10.10 -0.10 -6.57
CA LEU A 249 9.13 -0.79 -7.41
C LEU A 249 8.34 0.12 -8.37
N ALA A 250 8.23 1.43 -8.05
CA ALA A 250 7.54 2.43 -8.89
C ALA A 250 8.48 3.16 -9.85
N SER A 251 9.76 2.87 -9.81
CA SER A 251 10.79 3.54 -10.60
C SER A 251 11.31 2.68 -11.74
N GLU A 252 12.11 3.29 -12.61
CA GLU A 252 12.83 2.59 -13.67
C GLU A 252 13.93 1.66 -13.14
N ASP A 253 14.31 1.78 -11.86
CA ASP A 253 15.24 0.84 -11.21
C ASP A 253 14.67 -0.60 -11.18
N ALA A 254 13.34 -0.75 -11.29
CA ALA A 254 12.63 -2.02 -11.29
C ALA A 254 12.14 -2.46 -12.70
N GLN A 255 12.75 -1.98 -13.78
CA GLN A 255 12.31 -2.25 -15.17
C GLN A 255 12.12 -3.73 -15.52
N TRP A 256 12.86 -4.63 -14.87
CA TRP A 256 12.78 -6.08 -15.11
C TRP A 256 12.05 -6.82 -14.00
N VAL A 257 11.26 -6.08 -13.18
CA VAL A 257 10.51 -6.64 -12.05
C VAL A 257 9.02 -6.52 -12.33
N THR A 258 8.34 -7.64 -12.48
CA THR A 258 6.86 -7.72 -12.50
C THR A 258 6.40 -9.07 -11.96
N GLY A 259 5.21 -9.13 -11.36
CA GLY A 259 4.65 -10.34 -10.75
C GLY A 259 5.31 -10.75 -9.45
N HIS A 260 6.21 -9.94 -8.90
CA HIS A 260 6.91 -10.23 -7.66
C HIS A 260 6.31 -9.47 -6.49
N THR A 261 6.14 -10.15 -5.35
CA THR A 261 5.82 -9.49 -4.08
C THR A 261 7.08 -9.52 -3.21
N LEU A 262 7.64 -8.33 -2.98
CA LEU A 262 8.89 -8.14 -2.25
C LEU A 262 8.64 -8.15 -0.74
N PRO A 263 9.15 -9.14 0.02
CA PRO A 263 9.13 -9.10 1.47
C PRO A 263 10.06 -7.99 2.00
N VAL A 264 9.53 -7.15 2.89
CA VAL A 264 10.28 -6.11 3.60
C VAL A 264 9.98 -6.30 5.09
N GLU A 265 10.74 -7.18 5.76
CA GLU A 265 10.24 -7.85 6.96
C GLU A 265 11.31 -8.21 7.99
N GLY A 266 12.53 -7.72 7.81
CA GLY A 266 13.60 -7.89 8.81
C GLY A 266 14.04 -9.33 9.08
N GLY A 267 13.87 -10.26 8.13
CA GLY A 267 14.28 -11.65 8.24
C GLY A 267 13.27 -12.60 8.88
N TYR A 268 12.01 -12.16 9.06
CA TYR A 268 10.93 -12.96 9.63
C TYR A 268 10.66 -14.25 8.84
N LEU A 269 10.68 -14.18 7.51
CA LEU A 269 10.42 -15.32 6.61
C LEU A 269 11.64 -16.21 6.36
N SER A 270 12.78 -15.87 6.91
CA SER A 270 14.05 -16.61 6.69
C SER A 270 14.26 -17.74 7.70
N ARG A 271 13.26 -18.08 8.52
CA ARG A 271 13.34 -19.09 9.57
C ARG A 271 12.41 -20.27 9.27
#